data_23da7c69e005b757f5de49ec45cc1b93
#
_entry.id   23da7c69e005b757f5de49ec45cc1b93
#
_cell.length_a   1.000
_cell.length_b   1.000
_cell.length_c   1.000
_cell.angle_alpha   90.00
_cell.angle_beta   90.00
_cell.angle_gamma   90.00
#
_symmetry.space_group_name_H-M   'P 1'
#
loop_
_entity.id
_entity.type
_entity.pdbx_description
1 polymer ?
#
loop_
_entity_poly.entity_id
_entity_poly.type
_entity_poly.pdbx_seq_one_letter_code
_entity_poly.pdbx_strand_id
1 'polypeptide(L)'
;MIEIRNLSKTFTTENGETEVLKNVSLSIRDGEIYGIIGASGAGKSTLLRSLNMLERPTSGSVLIDGEDVSALRGKALRDARKKTAMIFQDFNLLMQRTCLKNVCFPMELAGIRKAEARERAKKLLETVGLSEKADVYPVRLSGGQRQRVAIARALASDPKILLCDEPTSALDPQTSKSVLGLIREINRATGITVVIITHQMSAAEEICDRVAILDGGSVAEEGEVNEVFSRPRSAAAKRLVFPDLPEEGAAQQPGEKRLRVVFHGAAAAGSPLIATLAMEKRIAVSILSASMRNLGEKVYGNMLLSVPTAEAARQTIGYLRSVPDVFAEEVTDDVV
;
A
#
# COMPACT_ATOMS: atom_id res chain seq x y z
N MET A 1 -19.16 2.54 0.82
CA MET A 1 -18.47 1.43 1.52
C MET A 1 -18.24 0.28 0.54
N ILE A 2 -17.06 -0.36 0.57
CA ILE A 2 -16.76 -1.55 -0.22
C ILE A 2 -16.66 -2.73 0.74
N GLU A 3 -17.39 -3.81 0.46
CA GLU A 3 -17.30 -5.07 1.19
C GLU A 3 -16.92 -6.20 0.24
N ILE A 4 -15.92 -6.96 0.61
CA ILE A 4 -15.48 -8.18 -0.06
C ILE A 4 -15.86 -9.34 0.85
N ARG A 5 -16.62 -10.31 0.34
CA ARG A 5 -17.13 -11.43 1.14
C ARG A 5 -16.69 -12.75 0.53
N ASN A 6 -15.82 -13.47 1.24
CA ASN A 6 -15.34 -14.82 0.91
C ASN A 6 -14.91 -14.96 -0.56
N LEU A 7 -14.21 -13.95 -1.08
CA LEU A 7 -13.83 -13.86 -2.49
C LEU A 7 -12.68 -14.82 -2.79
N SER A 8 -12.91 -15.74 -3.72
CA SER A 8 -11.88 -16.62 -4.28
C SER A 8 -11.76 -16.44 -5.78
N LYS A 9 -10.56 -16.61 -6.30
CA LYS A 9 -10.28 -16.59 -7.74
C LYS A 9 -9.31 -17.70 -8.12
N THR A 10 -9.78 -18.57 -9.01
CA THR A 10 -9.00 -19.61 -9.65
C THR A 10 -8.85 -19.29 -11.13
N PHE A 11 -7.65 -19.42 -11.66
CA PHE A 11 -7.37 -19.39 -13.09
C PHE A 11 -7.09 -20.80 -13.59
N THR A 12 -7.75 -21.18 -14.67
CA THR A 12 -7.50 -22.42 -15.37
C THR A 12 -6.54 -22.15 -16.52
N THR A 13 -5.39 -22.82 -16.54
CA THR A 13 -4.37 -22.74 -17.58
C THR A 13 -4.14 -24.15 -18.17
N GLU A 14 -3.38 -24.24 -19.25
CA GLU A 14 -2.97 -25.53 -19.82
C GLU A 14 -2.20 -26.41 -18.82
N ASN A 15 -1.54 -25.80 -17.84
CA ASN A 15 -0.74 -26.47 -16.80
C ASN A 15 -1.54 -26.82 -15.53
N GLY A 16 -2.86 -26.60 -15.52
CA GLY A 16 -3.75 -26.88 -14.39
C GLY A 16 -4.44 -25.65 -13.81
N GLU A 17 -5.05 -25.84 -12.66
CA GLU A 17 -5.75 -24.78 -11.93
C GLU A 17 -4.85 -24.14 -10.89
N THR A 18 -4.86 -22.81 -10.82
CA THR A 18 -4.13 -22.03 -9.81
C THR A 18 -5.11 -21.13 -9.07
N GLU A 19 -5.30 -21.38 -7.79
CA GLU A 19 -6.09 -20.53 -6.91
C GLU A 19 -5.24 -19.34 -6.43
N VAL A 20 -5.52 -18.15 -6.97
CA VAL A 20 -4.76 -16.92 -6.72
C VAL A 20 -5.33 -16.14 -5.55
N LEU A 21 -6.65 -16.19 -5.31
CA LEU A 21 -7.30 -15.60 -4.15
C LEU A 21 -8.09 -16.67 -3.42
N LYS A 22 -7.97 -16.70 -2.09
CA LYS A 22 -8.49 -17.76 -1.23
C LYS A 22 -9.32 -17.13 -0.10
N ASN A 23 -10.63 -17.15 -0.25
CA ASN A 23 -11.58 -16.74 0.79
C ASN A 23 -11.29 -15.35 1.38
N VAL A 24 -10.96 -14.36 0.54
CA VAL A 24 -10.64 -13.00 0.95
C VAL A 24 -11.89 -12.28 1.41
N SER A 25 -11.88 -11.75 2.64
CA SER A 25 -12.94 -10.90 3.19
C SER A 25 -12.34 -9.63 3.76
N LEU A 26 -12.79 -8.46 3.29
CA LEU A 26 -12.30 -7.14 3.68
C LEU A 26 -13.43 -6.12 3.70
N SER A 27 -13.30 -5.09 4.52
CA SER A 27 -14.24 -3.97 4.58
C SER A 27 -13.50 -2.64 4.49
N ILE A 28 -13.84 -1.82 3.48
CA ILE A 28 -13.22 -0.52 3.20
C ILE A 28 -14.28 0.56 3.41
N ARG A 29 -13.97 1.52 4.29
CA ARG A 29 -14.88 2.61 4.66
C ARG A 29 -14.92 3.68 3.57
N ASP A 30 -16.00 4.45 3.53
CA ASP A 30 -16.08 5.60 2.62
C ASP A 30 -15.06 6.66 3.02
N GLY A 31 -14.39 7.22 2.02
CA GLY A 31 -13.42 8.30 2.18
C GLY A 31 -12.06 7.90 2.75
N GLU A 32 -11.84 6.63 3.15
CA GLU A 32 -10.52 6.20 3.61
C GLU A 32 -9.57 5.90 2.43
N ILE A 33 -8.27 5.97 2.70
CA ILE A 33 -7.22 5.46 1.83
C ILE A 33 -6.79 4.09 2.38
N TYR A 34 -7.17 3.04 1.68
CA TYR A 34 -6.94 1.65 2.08
C TYR A 34 -5.82 1.01 1.27
N GLY A 35 -4.81 0.49 1.95
CA GLY A 35 -3.67 -0.20 1.33
C GLY A 35 -3.85 -1.72 1.27
N ILE A 36 -3.55 -2.34 0.14
CA ILE A 36 -3.40 -3.79 -0.01
C ILE A 36 -1.93 -4.06 -0.32
N ILE A 37 -1.23 -4.69 0.63
CA ILE A 37 0.21 -4.88 0.58
C ILE A 37 0.52 -6.36 0.52
N GLY A 38 1.66 -6.73 -0.04
CA GLY A 38 2.12 -8.11 -0.10
C GLY A 38 3.25 -8.30 -1.10
N ALA A 39 3.87 -9.45 -1.05
CA ALA A 39 4.92 -9.83 -2.00
C ALA A 39 4.42 -9.85 -3.45
N SER A 40 5.35 -9.88 -4.41
CA SER A 40 4.98 -10.13 -5.81
C SER A 40 4.30 -11.49 -5.94
N GLY A 41 3.22 -11.56 -6.72
CA GLY A 41 2.44 -12.80 -6.87
C GLY A 41 1.43 -13.10 -5.75
N ALA A 42 1.33 -12.29 -4.69
CA ALA A 42 0.37 -12.51 -3.60
C ALA A 42 -1.12 -12.37 -3.98
N GLY A 43 -1.44 -11.96 -5.22
CA GLY A 43 -2.83 -11.82 -5.70
C GLY A 43 -3.38 -10.38 -5.66
N LYS A 44 -2.58 -9.37 -5.28
CA LYS A 44 -3.00 -7.97 -5.10
C LYS A 44 -3.72 -7.39 -6.32
N SER A 45 -3.10 -7.43 -7.50
CA SER A 45 -3.70 -6.89 -8.73
C SER A 45 -4.96 -7.67 -9.14
N THR A 46 -5.01 -8.98 -8.89
CA THR A 46 -6.21 -9.79 -9.11
C THR A 46 -7.34 -9.33 -8.20
N LEU A 47 -7.05 -9.09 -6.91
CA LEU A 47 -8.02 -8.58 -5.96
C LEU A 47 -8.53 -7.19 -6.38
N LEU A 48 -7.62 -6.26 -6.71
CA LEU A 48 -7.99 -4.92 -7.15
C LEU A 48 -8.87 -4.95 -8.42
N ARG A 49 -8.50 -5.79 -9.40
CA ARG A 49 -9.28 -5.97 -10.64
C ARG A 49 -10.63 -6.64 -10.40
N SER A 50 -10.76 -7.42 -9.32
CA SER A 50 -12.03 -7.99 -8.92
C SER A 50 -12.99 -6.93 -8.35
N LEU A 51 -12.49 -5.85 -7.73
CA LEU A 51 -13.34 -4.77 -7.20
C LEU A 51 -14.16 -4.06 -8.29
N ASN A 52 -13.61 -3.94 -9.50
CA ASN A 52 -14.32 -3.34 -10.63
C ASN A 52 -14.76 -4.36 -11.70
N MET A 53 -14.71 -5.64 -11.37
CA MET A 53 -15.12 -6.75 -12.25
C MET A 53 -14.32 -6.85 -13.56
N LEU A 54 -13.10 -6.30 -13.64
CA LEU A 54 -12.16 -6.61 -14.74
C LEU A 54 -11.77 -8.08 -14.66
N GLU A 55 -11.54 -8.59 -13.46
CA GLU A 55 -11.45 -10.01 -13.16
C GLU A 55 -12.69 -10.44 -12.37
N ARG A 56 -13.40 -11.45 -12.84
CA ARG A 56 -14.54 -11.98 -12.10
C ARG A 56 -14.08 -12.99 -11.07
N PRO A 57 -14.55 -12.90 -9.83
CA PRO A 57 -14.29 -13.93 -8.84
C PRO A 57 -14.87 -15.28 -9.29
N THR A 58 -14.25 -16.36 -8.85
CA THR A 58 -14.76 -17.73 -9.04
C THR A 58 -15.89 -18.00 -8.04
N SER A 59 -15.73 -17.47 -6.80
CA SER A 59 -16.76 -17.51 -5.76
C SER A 59 -16.68 -16.28 -4.86
N GLY A 60 -17.66 -16.09 -4.00
CA GLY A 60 -17.79 -14.91 -3.16
C GLY A 60 -18.39 -13.71 -3.89
N SER A 61 -18.40 -12.56 -3.24
CA SER A 61 -19.05 -11.35 -3.75
C SER A 61 -18.29 -10.08 -3.39
N VAL A 62 -18.51 -9.03 -4.20
CA VAL A 62 -18.06 -7.67 -3.96
C VAL A 62 -19.29 -6.76 -3.91
N LEU A 63 -19.48 -6.09 -2.79
CA LEU A 63 -20.55 -5.12 -2.61
C LEU A 63 -19.96 -3.70 -2.61
N ILE A 64 -20.60 -2.80 -3.37
CA ILE A 64 -20.29 -1.37 -3.37
C ILE A 64 -21.59 -0.63 -3.00
N ASP A 65 -21.56 0.12 -1.90
CA ASP A 65 -22.73 0.79 -1.34
C ASP A 65 -23.92 -0.19 -1.12
N GLY A 66 -23.63 -1.44 -0.74
CA GLY A 66 -24.63 -2.51 -0.52
C GLY A 66 -25.11 -3.23 -1.80
N GLU A 67 -24.72 -2.77 -3.00
CA GLU A 67 -25.04 -3.43 -4.27
C GLU A 67 -24.00 -4.48 -4.63
N ASP A 68 -24.41 -5.74 -4.83
CA ASP A 68 -23.49 -6.80 -5.29
C ASP A 68 -23.11 -6.61 -6.76
N VAL A 69 -21.92 -6.03 -7.00
CA VAL A 69 -21.41 -5.79 -8.35
C VAL A 69 -20.93 -7.06 -9.04
N SER A 70 -20.66 -8.13 -8.32
CA SER A 70 -20.20 -9.40 -8.88
C SER A 70 -21.30 -10.12 -9.68
N ALA A 71 -22.56 -9.89 -9.33
CA ALA A 71 -23.72 -10.40 -10.04
C ALA A 71 -24.06 -9.62 -11.32
N LEU A 72 -23.60 -8.36 -11.43
CA LEU A 72 -23.98 -7.47 -12.53
C LEU A 72 -23.39 -7.89 -13.89
N ARG A 73 -24.15 -7.60 -14.96
CA ARG A 73 -23.78 -7.86 -16.37
C ARG A 73 -24.20 -6.70 -17.27
N GLY A 74 -23.64 -6.64 -18.45
CA GLY A 74 -24.08 -5.74 -19.52
C GLY A 74 -24.13 -4.26 -19.11
N LYS A 75 -25.28 -3.62 -19.27
CA LYS A 75 -25.48 -2.18 -18.97
C LYS A 75 -25.34 -1.90 -17.47
N ALA A 76 -25.93 -2.71 -16.59
CA ALA A 76 -25.87 -2.54 -15.15
C ALA A 76 -24.40 -2.53 -14.64
N LEU A 77 -23.55 -3.43 -15.14
CA LEU A 77 -22.13 -3.44 -14.81
C LEU A 77 -21.41 -2.19 -15.33
N ARG A 78 -21.72 -1.72 -16.55
CA ARG A 78 -21.13 -0.46 -17.05
C ARG A 78 -21.51 0.74 -16.20
N ASP A 79 -22.77 0.78 -15.74
CA ASP A 79 -23.23 1.87 -14.87
C ASP A 79 -22.59 1.81 -13.47
N ALA A 80 -22.44 0.62 -12.89
CA ALA A 80 -21.69 0.43 -11.64
C ALA A 80 -20.22 0.86 -11.78
N ARG A 81 -19.57 0.53 -12.91
CA ARG A 81 -18.18 0.95 -13.19
C ARG A 81 -17.97 2.45 -13.33
N LYS A 82 -19.02 3.24 -13.58
CA LYS A 82 -18.90 4.71 -13.56
C LYS A 82 -18.60 5.26 -12.17
N LYS A 83 -18.97 4.53 -11.10
CA LYS A 83 -18.68 4.87 -9.71
C LYS A 83 -17.22 4.61 -9.33
N THR A 84 -16.48 3.85 -10.13
CA THR A 84 -15.09 3.43 -9.87
C THR A 84 -14.19 3.86 -11.00
N ALA A 85 -13.02 4.40 -10.68
CA ALA A 85 -11.97 4.66 -11.65
C ALA A 85 -10.72 3.87 -11.29
N MET A 86 -9.88 3.55 -12.28
CA MET A 86 -8.67 2.79 -12.07
C MET A 86 -7.47 3.50 -12.68
N ILE A 87 -6.41 3.58 -11.89
CA ILE A 87 -5.07 3.98 -12.30
C ILE A 87 -4.25 2.71 -12.42
N PHE A 88 -3.68 2.47 -13.60
CA PHE A 88 -2.90 1.29 -13.93
C PHE A 88 -1.41 1.54 -13.73
N GLN A 89 -0.65 0.51 -13.49
CA GLN A 89 0.79 0.53 -13.32
C GLN A 89 1.51 1.18 -14.52
N ASP A 90 1.10 0.86 -15.75
CA ASP A 90 1.68 1.38 -17.00
C ASP A 90 1.02 2.65 -17.53
N PHE A 91 0.32 3.39 -16.67
CA PHE A 91 -0.43 4.62 -17.00
C PHE A 91 -1.57 4.43 -18.00
N ASN A 92 -1.44 3.56 -18.98
CA ASN A 92 -2.41 3.24 -20.05
C ASN A 92 -2.95 4.50 -20.78
N LEU A 93 -2.08 5.49 -21.02
CA LEU A 93 -2.46 6.70 -21.76
C LEU A 93 -2.57 6.39 -23.26
N LEU A 94 -3.52 7.08 -23.92
CA LEU A 94 -3.68 7.05 -25.36
C LEU A 94 -2.57 7.90 -25.98
N MET A 95 -1.53 7.26 -26.49
CA MET A 95 -0.30 7.93 -26.97
C MET A 95 -0.53 8.83 -28.17
N GLN A 96 -1.57 8.57 -28.99
CA GLN A 96 -1.96 9.38 -30.14
C GLN A 96 -2.87 10.56 -29.77
N ARG A 97 -3.21 10.72 -28.49
CA ARG A 97 -4.03 11.84 -27.97
C ARG A 97 -3.19 12.74 -27.07
N THR A 98 -3.44 14.05 -27.10
CA THR A 98 -2.82 14.99 -26.15
C THR A 98 -3.28 14.72 -24.72
N CYS A 99 -2.63 15.33 -23.72
CA CYS A 99 -3.03 15.23 -22.31
C CYS A 99 -4.50 15.62 -22.13
N LEU A 100 -4.91 16.76 -22.66
CA LEU A 100 -6.29 17.21 -22.60
C LEU A 100 -7.27 16.20 -23.21
N LYS A 101 -6.94 15.64 -24.37
CA LYS A 101 -7.79 14.63 -25.04
C LYS A 101 -7.82 13.30 -24.29
N ASN A 102 -6.75 12.94 -23.58
CA ASN A 102 -6.73 11.78 -22.68
C ASN A 102 -7.72 11.98 -21.52
N VAL A 103 -7.72 13.16 -20.89
CA VAL A 103 -8.62 13.48 -19.78
C VAL A 103 -10.07 13.64 -20.25
N CYS A 104 -10.31 14.16 -21.47
CA CYS A 104 -11.66 14.23 -22.05
C CYS A 104 -12.26 12.84 -22.37
N PHE A 105 -11.44 11.84 -22.62
CA PHE A 105 -11.88 10.55 -23.16
C PHE A 105 -12.98 9.83 -22.36
N PRO A 106 -12.91 9.69 -21.04
CA PRO A 106 -13.99 9.08 -20.25
C PRO A 106 -15.31 9.86 -20.36
N MET A 107 -15.25 11.20 -20.43
CA MET A 107 -16.40 12.06 -20.57
C MET A 107 -17.03 11.95 -21.97
N GLU A 108 -16.19 11.81 -23.02
CA GLU A 108 -16.65 11.54 -24.39
C GLU A 108 -17.44 10.23 -24.45
N LEU A 109 -16.94 9.17 -23.79
CA LEU A 109 -17.63 7.87 -23.71
C LEU A 109 -18.94 7.95 -22.91
N ALA A 110 -19.02 8.84 -21.93
CA ALA A 110 -20.24 9.11 -21.17
C ALA A 110 -21.25 10.00 -21.91
N GLY A 111 -20.93 10.47 -23.12
CA GLY A 111 -21.81 11.31 -23.92
C GLY A 111 -21.87 12.77 -23.46
N ILE A 112 -20.92 13.24 -22.66
CA ILE A 112 -20.82 14.63 -22.22
C ILE A 112 -20.45 15.52 -23.43
N ARG A 113 -21.09 16.69 -23.53
CA ARG A 113 -20.84 17.64 -24.62
C ARG A 113 -19.36 18.05 -24.67
N LYS A 114 -18.79 18.10 -25.87
CA LYS A 114 -17.35 18.33 -26.10
C LYS A 114 -16.83 19.61 -25.42
N ALA A 115 -17.59 20.70 -25.45
CA ALA A 115 -17.20 21.96 -24.79
C ALA A 115 -17.11 21.78 -23.26
N GLU A 116 -18.09 21.13 -22.65
CA GLU A 116 -18.12 20.85 -21.20
C GLU A 116 -17.01 19.90 -20.79
N ALA A 117 -16.81 18.80 -21.54
CA ALA A 117 -15.72 17.86 -21.30
C ALA A 117 -14.35 18.55 -21.35
N ARG A 118 -14.16 19.49 -22.30
CA ARG A 118 -12.91 20.25 -22.44
C ARG A 118 -12.66 21.17 -21.24
N GLU A 119 -13.66 21.88 -20.77
CA GLU A 119 -13.52 22.76 -19.60
C GLU A 119 -13.28 21.98 -18.30
N ARG A 120 -14.00 20.88 -18.09
CA ARG A 120 -13.72 19.97 -16.95
C ARG A 120 -12.32 19.38 -17.02
N ALA A 121 -11.87 18.95 -18.20
CA ALA A 121 -10.53 18.38 -18.38
C ALA A 121 -9.41 19.40 -18.11
N LYS A 122 -9.60 20.68 -18.46
CA LYS A 122 -8.64 21.74 -18.12
C LYS A 122 -8.51 21.93 -16.62
N LYS A 123 -9.63 21.98 -15.88
CA LYS A 123 -9.63 22.06 -14.41
C LYS A 123 -8.94 20.87 -13.77
N LEU A 124 -9.17 19.66 -14.28
CA LEU A 124 -8.49 18.44 -13.79
C LEU A 124 -6.98 18.47 -14.06
N LEU A 125 -6.56 18.98 -15.23
CA LEU A 125 -5.13 19.18 -15.51
C LEU A 125 -4.50 20.26 -14.61
N GLU A 126 -5.23 21.29 -14.24
CA GLU A 126 -4.82 22.28 -13.25
C GLU A 126 -4.67 21.66 -11.88
N THR A 127 -5.65 20.86 -11.41
CA THR A 127 -5.59 20.13 -10.13
C THR A 127 -4.34 19.26 -10.01
N VAL A 128 -3.90 18.63 -11.10
CA VAL A 128 -2.68 17.80 -11.10
C VAL A 128 -1.40 18.58 -11.46
N GLY A 129 -1.48 19.93 -11.59
CA GLY A 129 -0.34 20.81 -11.88
C GLY A 129 0.22 20.68 -13.31
N LEU A 130 -0.64 20.40 -14.30
CA LEU A 130 -0.25 20.19 -15.70
C LEU A 130 -1.00 21.06 -16.71
N SER A 131 -1.47 22.26 -16.32
CA SER A 131 -2.18 23.19 -17.21
C SER A 131 -1.42 23.46 -18.50
N GLU A 132 -0.13 23.77 -18.39
CA GLU A 132 0.78 24.08 -19.50
C GLU A 132 1.07 22.88 -20.43
N LYS A 133 0.67 21.68 -20.02
CA LYS A 133 0.90 20.44 -20.78
C LYS A 133 -0.35 19.93 -21.51
N ALA A 134 -1.45 20.70 -21.51
CA ALA A 134 -2.74 20.29 -22.08
C ALA A 134 -2.64 19.76 -23.53
N ASP A 135 -1.88 20.44 -24.37
CA ASP A 135 -1.73 20.10 -25.78
C ASP A 135 -0.50 19.23 -26.10
N VAL A 136 0.24 18.78 -25.04
CA VAL A 136 1.41 17.90 -25.18
C VAL A 136 0.95 16.43 -25.26
N TYR A 137 1.67 15.63 -26.05
CA TYR A 137 1.46 14.18 -26.17
C TYR A 137 2.20 13.44 -25.06
N PRO A 138 1.65 12.30 -24.55
CA PRO A 138 2.23 11.54 -23.45
C PRO A 138 3.68 11.11 -23.66
N VAL A 139 4.11 10.85 -24.89
CA VAL A 139 5.49 10.47 -25.22
C VAL A 139 6.52 11.54 -24.82
N ARG A 140 6.12 12.80 -24.72
CA ARG A 140 6.99 13.94 -24.34
C ARG A 140 6.97 14.24 -22.83
N LEU A 141 6.28 13.42 -22.03
CA LEU A 141 6.14 13.61 -20.58
C LEU A 141 7.09 12.70 -19.82
N SER A 142 7.56 13.18 -18.65
CA SER A 142 8.21 12.31 -17.66
C SER A 142 7.24 11.27 -17.11
N GLY A 143 7.75 10.23 -16.43
CA GLY A 143 6.95 9.20 -15.76
C GLY A 143 5.92 9.81 -14.81
N GLY A 144 6.35 10.69 -13.92
CA GLY A 144 5.48 11.37 -12.96
C GLY A 144 4.43 12.27 -13.63
N GLN A 145 4.77 12.95 -14.72
CA GLN A 145 3.80 13.72 -15.50
C GLN A 145 2.75 12.83 -16.17
N ARG A 146 3.16 11.68 -16.73
CA ARG A 146 2.24 10.67 -17.28
C ARG A 146 1.28 10.15 -16.19
N GLN A 147 1.80 9.88 -15.01
CA GLN A 147 0.98 9.45 -13.88
C GLN A 147 -0.04 10.51 -13.46
N ARG A 148 0.36 11.78 -13.39
CA ARG A 148 -0.56 12.87 -13.09
C ARG A 148 -1.66 13.03 -14.15
N VAL A 149 -1.37 12.83 -15.44
CA VAL A 149 -2.38 12.78 -16.50
C VAL A 149 -3.32 11.58 -16.32
N ALA A 150 -2.80 10.42 -15.93
CA ALA A 150 -3.61 9.22 -15.65
C ALA A 150 -4.55 9.45 -14.46
N ILE A 151 -4.08 10.13 -13.40
CA ILE A 151 -4.92 10.55 -12.27
C ILE A 151 -6.02 11.51 -12.74
N ALA A 152 -5.69 12.57 -13.48
CA ALA A 152 -6.67 13.52 -14.00
C ALA A 152 -7.73 12.82 -14.88
N ARG A 153 -7.31 11.86 -15.73
CA ARG A 153 -8.23 11.06 -16.54
C ARG A 153 -9.14 10.17 -15.68
N ALA A 154 -8.61 9.55 -14.63
CA ALA A 154 -9.40 8.73 -13.72
C ALA A 154 -10.48 9.56 -13.01
N LEU A 155 -10.18 10.80 -12.62
CA LEU A 155 -11.12 11.71 -11.98
C LEU A 155 -12.18 12.28 -12.93
N ALA A 156 -11.99 12.18 -14.26
CA ALA A 156 -12.87 12.80 -15.24
C ALA A 156 -14.31 12.26 -15.24
N SER A 157 -14.51 11.01 -14.76
CA SER A 157 -15.83 10.38 -14.60
C SER A 157 -16.52 10.70 -13.28
N ASP A 158 -15.92 11.53 -12.42
CA ASP A 158 -16.40 11.86 -11.08
C ASP A 158 -16.67 10.61 -10.21
N PRO A 159 -15.65 9.74 -10.04
CA PRO A 159 -15.83 8.47 -9.36
C PRO A 159 -15.92 8.64 -7.84
N LYS A 160 -16.62 7.72 -7.17
CA LYS A 160 -16.64 7.60 -5.71
C LYS A 160 -15.43 6.81 -5.17
N ILE A 161 -14.86 5.96 -6.01
CA ILE A 161 -13.79 5.03 -5.65
C ILE A 161 -12.66 5.14 -6.67
N LEU A 162 -11.43 5.31 -6.20
CA LEU A 162 -10.21 5.32 -6.99
C LEU A 162 -9.38 4.07 -6.67
N LEU A 163 -9.23 3.19 -7.65
CA LEU A 163 -8.42 1.98 -7.55
C LEU A 163 -7.04 2.25 -8.15
N CYS A 164 -5.96 2.07 -7.39
CA CYS A 164 -4.59 2.36 -7.80
C CYS A 164 -3.76 1.07 -7.84
N ASP A 165 -3.43 0.60 -9.04
CA ASP A 165 -2.57 -0.56 -9.27
C ASP A 165 -1.11 -0.11 -9.34
N GLU A 166 -0.38 -0.20 -8.23
CA GLU A 166 1.03 0.18 -8.10
C GLU A 166 1.38 1.56 -8.71
N PRO A 167 0.74 2.65 -8.27
CA PRO A 167 0.77 3.94 -8.97
C PRO A 167 2.15 4.62 -8.98
N THR A 168 3.13 4.06 -8.27
CA THR A 168 4.47 4.64 -8.12
C THR A 168 5.61 3.68 -8.47
N SER A 169 5.31 2.45 -8.92
CA SER A 169 6.33 1.41 -9.16
C SER A 169 7.36 1.77 -10.24
N ALA A 170 6.99 2.60 -11.22
CA ALA A 170 7.84 3.03 -12.33
C ALA A 170 8.44 4.45 -12.12
N LEU A 171 8.41 4.98 -10.89
CA LEU A 171 8.82 6.34 -10.57
C LEU A 171 9.99 6.35 -9.59
N ASP A 172 10.82 7.40 -9.66
CA ASP A 172 11.84 7.66 -8.65
C ASP A 172 11.20 8.02 -7.29
N PRO A 173 11.93 7.91 -6.17
CA PRO A 173 11.36 8.13 -4.83
C PRO A 173 10.75 9.52 -4.62
N GLN A 174 11.36 10.57 -5.15
CA GLN A 174 10.87 11.94 -4.98
C GLN A 174 9.57 12.17 -5.77
N THR A 175 9.53 11.68 -7.00
CA THR A 175 8.33 11.72 -7.84
C THR A 175 7.20 10.87 -7.24
N SER A 176 7.53 9.69 -6.70
CA SER A 176 6.59 8.81 -6.00
C SER A 176 5.90 9.53 -4.85
N LYS A 177 6.68 10.17 -3.97
CA LYS A 177 6.16 10.97 -2.86
C LYS A 177 5.23 12.08 -3.33
N SER A 178 5.61 12.78 -4.40
CA SER A 178 4.80 13.84 -4.99
C SER A 178 3.46 13.33 -5.56
N VAL A 179 3.44 12.14 -6.18
CA VAL A 179 2.22 11.51 -6.71
C VAL A 179 1.33 11.00 -5.57
N LEU A 180 1.90 10.39 -4.55
CA LEU A 180 1.16 9.92 -3.36
C LEU A 180 0.54 11.10 -2.61
N GLY A 181 1.30 12.20 -2.42
CA GLY A 181 0.80 13.44 -1.83
C GLY A 181 -0.39 14.00 -2.60
N LEU A 182 -0.32 14.03 -3.93
CA LEU A 182 -1.43 14.47 -4.79
C LEU A 182 -2.69 13.58 -4.61
N ILE A 183 -2.53 12.25 -4.53
CA ILE A 183 -3.66 11.33 -4.28
C ILE A 183 -4.29 11.64 -2.92
N ARG A 184 -3.49 11.88 -1.88
CA ARG A 184 -3.97 12.25 -0.53
C ARG A 184 -4.69 13.60 -0.53
N GLU A 185 -4.17 14.60 -1.23
CA GLU A 185 -4.83 15.90 -1.39
C GLU A 185 -6.19 15.77 -2.08
N ILE A 186 -6.27 14.99 -3.14
CA ILE A 186 -7.53 14.70 -3.85
C ILE A 186 -8.52 14.00 -2.91
N ASN A 187 -8.07 12.96 -2.19
CA ASN A 187 -8.93 12.25 -1.23
C ASN A 187 -9.49 13.21 -0.17
N ARG A 188 -8.65 14.06 0.43
CA ARG A 188 -9.09 15.05 1.45
C ARG A 188 -10.05 16.09 0.89
N ALA A 189 -9.82 16.55 -0.35
CA ALA A 189 -10.64 17.59 -0.97
C ALA A 189 -12.01 17.08 -1.45
N THR A 190 -12.11 15.81 -1.85
CA THR A 190 -13.30 15.26 -2.50
C THR A 190 -14.02 14.20 -1.66
N GLY A 191 -13.37 13.64 -0.64
CA GLY A 191 -13.90 12.49 0.13
C GLY A 191 -13.91 11.17 -0.66
N ILE A 192 -13.19 11.09 -1.80
CA ILE A 192 -13.13 9.87 -2.61
C ILE A 192 -12.46 8.73 -1.83
N THR A 193 -13.03 7.54 -1.87
CA THR A 193 -12.39 6.33 -1.32
C THR A 193 -11.26 5.89 -2.22
N VAL A 194 -10.08 5.62 -1.67
CA VAL A 194 -8.91 5.18 -2.44
C VAL A 194 -8.51 3.77 -2.00
N VAL A 195 -8.35 2.88 -2.96
CA VAL A 195 -7.75 1.55 -2.72
C VAL A 195 -6.45 1.49 -3.50
N ILE A 196 -5.34 1.37 -2.78
CA ILE A 196 -4.01 1.33 -3.39
C ILE A 196 -3.36 -0.02 -3.14
N ILE A 197 -2.84 -0.64 -4.19
CA ILE A 197 -1.97 -1.79 -4.03
C ILE A 197 -0.52 -1.40 -4.25
N THR A 198 0.36 -1.93 -3.42
CA THR A 198 1.79 -1.69 -3.51
C THR A 198 2.58 -2.81 -2.84
N HIS A 199 3.81 -3.01 -3.30
CA HIS A 199 4.82 -3.80 -2.60
C HIS A 199 5.80 -2.92 -1.81
N GLN A 200 5.66 -1.57 -1.90
CA GLN A 200 6.50 -0.60 -1.21
C GLN A 200 5.85 -0.19 0.11
N MET A 201 6.43 -0.62 1.22
CA MET A 201 5.94 -0.32 2.56
C MET A 201 5.86 1.20 2.81
N SER A 202 6.90 1.93 2.40
CA SER A 202 6.97 3.39 2.54
C SER A 202 5.82 4.13 1.86
N ALA A 203 5.35 3.62 0.71
CA ALA A 203 4.21 4.20 0.02
C ALA A 203 2.91 4.03 0.81
N ALA A 204 2.71 2.85 1.40
CA ALA A 204 1.52 2.58 2.22
C ALA A 204 1.55 3.37 3.54
N GLU A 205 2.70 3.42 4.21
CA GLU A 205 2.89 4.22 5.42
C GLU A 205 2.62 5.71 5.18
N GLU A 206 2.99 6.23 4.00
CA GLU A 206 2.86 7.65 3.70
C GLU A 206 1.41 8.10 3.55
N ILE A 207 0.54 7.27 2.93
CA ILE A 207 -0.80 7.73 2.59
C ILE A 207 -1.97 6.86 3.07
N CYS A 208 -1.76 5.62 3.49
CA CYS A 208 -2.88 4.77 3.88
C CYS A 208 -3.32 5.04 5.33
N ASP A 209 -4.62 4.92 5.57
CA ASP A 209 -5.20 4.96 6.91
C ASP A 209 -5.20 3.55 7.51
N ARG A 210 -5.62 2.56 6.72
CA ARG A 210 -5.62 1.12 7.06
C ARG A 210 -4.98 0.31 5.95
N VAL A 211 -4.50 -0.87 6.32
CA VAL A 211 -3.89 -1.82 5.38
C VAL A 211 -4.35 -3.24 5.61
N ALA A 212 -4.39 -4.01 4.52
CA ALA A 212 -4.42 -5.47 4.56
C ALA A 212 -3.12 -6.02 3.96
N ILE A 213 -2.53 -6.99 4.63
CA ILE A 213 -1.40 -7.76 4.13
C ILE A 213 -1.92 -9.03 3.48
N LEU A 214 -1.68 -9.15 2.19
CA LEU A 214 -2.05 -10.32 1.40
C LEU A 214 -0.84 -11.24 1.27
N ASP A 215 -1.01 -12.50 1.63
CA ASP A 215 0.03 -13.54 1.53
C ASP A 215 -0.59 -14.84 0.99
N GLY A 216 0.02 -15.44 -0.03
CA GLY A 216 -0.45 -16.68 -0.64
C GLY A 216 -1.93 -16.67 -1.08
N GLY A 217 -2.47 -15.51 -1.44
CA GLY A 217 -3.87 -15.32 -1.86
C GLY A 217 -4.87 -15.07 -0.74
N SER A 218 -4.43 -15.02 0.53
CA SER A 218 -5.28 -14.81 1.71
C SER A 218 -4.88 -13.54 2.45
N VAL A 219 -5.79 -12.95 3.22
CA VAL A 219 -5.49 -11.85 4.15
C VAL A 219 -4.78 -12.43 5.37
N ALA A 220 -3.51 -12.10 5.54
CA ALA A 220 -2.70 -12.54 6.67
C ALA A 220 -2.87 -11.60 7.89
N GLU A 221 -3.06 -10.31 7.65
CA GLU A 221 -3.25 -9.31 8.70
C GLU A 221 -3.97 -8.08 8.13
N GLU A 222 -4.80 -7.43 8.96
CA GLU A 222 -5.50 -6.20 8.64
C GLU A 222 -5.53 -5.27 9.86
N GLY A 223 -5.39 -3.97 9.66
CA GLY A 223 -5.48 -2.99 10.75
C GLY A 223 -5.11 -1.58 10.32
N GLU A 224 -5.07 -0.67 11.29
CA GLU A 224 -4.53 0.68 11.12
C GLU A 224 -3.05 0.59 10.71
N VAL A 225 -2.62 1.44 9.77
CA VAL A 225 -1.23 1.43 9.26
C VAL A 225 -0.21 1.46 10.39
N ASN A 226 -0.40 2.39 11.35
CA ASN A 226 0.53 2.55 12.46
C ASN A 226 0.61 1.28 13.33
N GLU A 227 -0.50 0.57 13.56
CA GLU A 227 -0.53 -0.64 14.36
C GLU A 227 0.16 -1.80 13.64
N VAL A 228 -0.22 -2.07 12.38
CA VAL A 228 0.33 -3.17 11.59
C VAL A 228 1.84 -3.03 11.38
N PHE A 229 2.34 -1.80 11.17
CA PHE A 229 3.76 -1.57 10.92
C PHE A 229 4.60 -1.45 12.19
N SER A 230 3.99 -1.05 13.31
CA SER A 230 4.70 -1.00 14.59
C SER A 230 4.73 -2.34 15.30
N ARG A 231 3.67 -3.13 15.17
CA ARG A 231 3.48 -4.40 15.90
C ARG A 231 2.91 -5.47 14.97
N PRO A 232 3.64 -5.85 13.90
CA PRO A 232 3.17 -6.89 13.00
C PRO A 232 2.99 -8.20 13.75
N ARG A 233 1.80 -8.81 13.60
CA ARG A 233 1.43 -10.04 14.29
C ARG A 233 1.70 -11.26 13.43
N SER A 234 1.32 -11.20 12.16
CA SER A 234 1.48 -12.31 11.22
C SER A 234 2.93 -12.48 10.76
N ALA A 235 3.31 -13.70 10.40
CA ALA A 235 4.63 -13.97 9.81
C ALA A 235 4.83 -13.18 8.51
N ALA A 236 3.78 -13.04 7.69
CA ALA A 236 3.81 -12.26 6.46
C ALA A 236 4.07 -10.78 6.72
N ALA A 237 3.39 -10.18 7.72
CA ALA A 237 3.63 -8.80 8.12
C ALA A 237 5.06 -8.60 8.62
N LYS A 238 5.55 -9.51 9.47
CA LYS A 238 6.92 -9.47 9.98
C LYS A 238 7.96 -9.50 8.86
N ARG A 239 7.80 -10.39 7.88
CA ARG A 239 8.71 -10.45 6.70
C ARG A 239 8.69 -9.16 5.88
N LEU A 240 7.52 -8.53 5.72
CA LEU A 240 7.40 -7.29 4.94
C LEU A 240 7.94 -6.07 5.68
N VAL A 241 7.65 -5.96 6.98
CA VAL A 241 8.09 -4.82 7.80
C VAL A 241 9.57 -4.90 8.13
N PHE A 242 10.10 -6.12 8.29
CA PHE A 242 11.49 -6.39 8.68
C PHE A 242 12.21 -7.28 7.65
N PRO A 243 12.41 -6.82 6.41
CA PRO A 243 13.00 -7.66 5.34
C PRO A 243 14.46 -8.07 5.61
N ASP A 244 15.16 -7.31 6.45
CA ASP A 244 16.58 -7.57 6.79
C ASP A 244 16.75 -8.50 8.02
N LEU A 245 15.65 -9.08 8.53
CA LEU A 245 15.81 -10.12 9.52
C LEU A 245 16.50 -11.33 8.87
N PRO A 246 17.56 -11.88 9.51
CA PRO A 246 18.17 -13.11 9.02
C PRO A 246 17.08 -14.17 8.86
N GLU A 247 17.06 -14.84 7.71
CA GLU A 247 16.27 -16.05 7.53
C GLU A 247 16.64 -17.08 8.59
N GLU A 248 15.68 -17.92 8.96
CA GLU A 248 15.87 -19.02 9.90
C GLU A 248 17.14 -19.79 9.54
N GLY A 249 18.10 -19.89 10.47
CA GLY A 249 19.34 -20.62 10.26
C GLY A 249 20.64 -19.81 10.23
N ALA A 250 20.61 -18.48 10.34
CA ALA A 250 21.85 -17.73 10.56
C ALA A 250 22.47 -18.19 11.90
N ALA A 251 23.72 -18.67 11.84
CA ALA A 251 24.40 -19.28 12.97
C ALA A 251 24.30 -18.43 14.23
N GLN A 252 23.62 -18.94 15.25
CA GLN A 252 23.60 -18.40 16.61
C GLN A 252 24.72 -19.04 17.40
N GLN A 253 25.43 -18.24 18.21
CA GLN A 253 26.33 -18.80 19.19
C GLN A 253 25.52 -19.45 20.32
N PRO A 254 26.00 -20.57 20.94
CA PRO A 254 25.29 -21.20 22.04
C PRO A 254 25.03 -20.21 23.19
N GLY A 255 23.75 -20.01 23.55
CA GLY A 255 23.34 -19.13 24.63
C GLY A 255 22.99 -17.69 24.18
N GLU A 256 23.34 -17.29 22.96
CA GLU A 256 23.02 -16.00 22.38
C GLU A 256 21.50 -15.85 22.19
N LYS A 257 20.99 -14.65 22.45
CA LYS A 257 19.57 -14.30 22.26
C LYS A 257 19.44 -13.11 21.32
N ARG A 258 18.47 -13.19 20.40
CA ARG A 258 18.17 -12.12 19.46
C ARG A 258 16.96 -11.33 19.93
N LEU A 259 17.08 -10.01 19.88
CA LEU A 259 16.05 -9.09 20.30
C LEU A 259 15.68 -8.18 19.12
N ARG A 260 14.40 -8.10 18.85
CA ARG A 260 13.85 -7.10 17.94
C ARG A 260 13.49 -5.86 18.71
N VAL A 261 13.96 -4.70 18.24
CA VAL A 261 13.64 -3.39 18.80
C VAL A 261 13.03 -2.53 17.72
N VAL A 262 11.86 -1.99 18.00
CA VAL A 262 11.17 -1.04 17.11
C VAL A 262 10.97 0.24 17.90
N PHE A 263 11.27 1.37 17.29
CA PHE A 263 11.07 2.68 17.92
C PHE A 263 10.35 3.64 16.99
N HIS A 264 9.51 4.48 17.60
CA HIS A 264 8.67 5.45 16.90
C HIS A 264 8.97 6.86 17.42
N GLY A 265 9.11 7.81 16.49
CA GLY A 265 9.32 9.21 16.84
C GLY A 265 10.78 9.60 16.98
N ALA A 266 11.04 10.91 16.79
CA ALA A 266 12.38 11.48 16.81
C ALA A 266 13.06 11.38 18.18
N ALA A 267 12.29 11.43 19.27
CA ALA A 267 12.81 11.32 20.63
C ALA A 267 13.40 9.93 20.91
N ALA A 268 12.69 8.87 20.55
CA ALA A 268 13.17 7.50 20.70
C ALA A 268 14.37 7.23 19.80
N ALA A 269 14.32 7.70 18.54
CA ALA A 269 15.42 7.56 17.58
C ALA A 269 16.70 8.32 17.98
N GLY A 270 16.58 9.45 18.67
CA GLY A 270 17.71 10.23 19.19
C GLY A 270 18.25 9.75 20.53
N SER A 271 17.59 8.78 21.19
CA SER A 271 18.01 8.28 22.50
C SER A 271 19.22 7.34 22.37
N PRO A 272 20.24 7.46 23.24
CA PRO A 272 21.45 6.64 23.18
C PRO A 272 21.22 5.23 23.75
N LEU A 273 20.22 4.51 23.24
CA LEU A 273 19.75 3.22 23.78
C LEU A 273 20.87 2.20 23.97
N ILE A 274 21.70 2.02 22.94
CA ILE A 274 22.81 1.04 22.95
C ILE A 274 23.92 1.50 23.91
N ALA A 275 24.25 2.79 23.94
CA ALA A 275 25.24 3.32 24.86
C ALA A 275 24.80 3.15 26.32
N THR A 276 23.52 3.43 26.63
CA THR A 276 22.97 3.22 27.97
C THR A 276 23.02 1.74 28.40
N LEU A 277 22.66 0.82 27.50
CA LEU A 277 22.78 -0.62 27.76
C LEU A 277 24.21 -1.02 28.07
N ALA A 278 25.18 -0.55 27.29
CA ALA A 278 26.58 -0.88 27.50
C ALA A 278 27.19 -0.23 28.75
N MET A 279 26.96 1.08 28.95
CA MET A 279 27.65 1.86 29.99
C MET A 279 26.96 1.78 31.35
N GLU A 280 25.63 1.87 31.41
CA GLU A 280 24.88 1.89 32.66
C GLU A 280 24.44 0.51 33.10
N LYS A 281 23.96 -0.33 32.16
CA LYS A 281 23.50 -1.69 32.47
C LYS A 281 24.58 -2.73 32.36
N ARG A 282 25.76 -2.39 31.80
CA ARG A 282 26.90 -3.28 31.59
C ARG A 282 26.56 -4.52 30.76
N ILE A 283 25.61 -4.37 29.83
CA ILE A 283 25.17 -5.44 28.92
C ILE A 283 25.86 -5.23 27.57
N ALA A 284 26.67 -6.19 27.15
CA ALA A 284 27.23 -6.19 25.81
C ALA A 284 26.12 -6.51 24.80
N VAL A 285 25.97 -5.61 23.81
CA VAL A 285 24.94 -5.72 22.77
C VAL A 285 25.64 -5.61 21.41
N SER A 286 25.38 -6.57 20.53
CA SER A 286 25.78 -6.48 19.11
C SER A 286 24.60 -6.07 18.26
N ILE A 287 24.79 -5.11 17.34
CA ILE A 287 23.79 -4.73 16.36
C ILE A 287 23.97 -5.64 15.15
N LEU A 288 23.01 -6.50 14.88
CA LEU A 288 23.02 -7.40 13.72
C LEU A 288 22.48 -6.70 12.47
N SER A 289 21.40 -5.92 12.63
CA SER A 289 20.91 -5.01 11.61
C SER A 289 20.27 -3.79 12.26
N ALA A 290 20.29 -2.66 11.56
CA ALA A 290 19.59 -1.46 11.97
C ALA A 290 19.11 -0.70 10.72
N SER A 291 17.88 -0.25 10.76
CA SER A 291 17.28 0.57 9.71
C SER A 291 16.52 1.72 10.33
N MET A 292 16.71 2.92 9.77
CA MET A 292 15.96 4.11 10.16
C MET A 292 15.29 4.70 8.92
N ARG A 293 14.03 5.05 9.07
CA ARG A 293 13.22 5.66 8.01
C ARG A 293 12.52 6.90 8.54
N ASN A 294 12.56 7.97 7.77
CA ASN A 294 11.80 9.18 8.06
C ASN A 294 10.48 9.13 7.29
N LEU A 295 9.37 9.16 8.01
CA LEU A 295 8.02 9.11 7.47
C LEU A 295 7.29 10.41 7.82
N GLY A 296 7.37 11.40 6.91
CA GLY A 296 6.90 12.74 7.19
C GLY A 296 7.63 13.35 8.39
N GLU A 297 6.89 13.70 9.44
CA GLU A 297 7.44 14.23 10.70
C GLU A 297 7.84 13.14 11.71
N LYS A 298 7.54 11.87 11.43
CA LYS A 298 7.83 10.75 12.34
C LYS A 298 9.04 9.96 11.86
N VAL A 299 9.90 9.61 12.80
CA VAL A 299 11.04 8.73 12.59
C VAL A 299 10.65 7.34 13.07
N TYR A 300 10.81 6.35 12.20
CA TYR A 300 10.65 4.94 12.54
C TYR A 300 11.99 4.25 12.42
N GLY A 301 12.31 3.40 13.38
CA GLY A 301 13.52 2.60 13.30
C GLY A 301 13.28 1.19 13.81
N ASN A 302 14.02 0.27 13.23
CA ASN A 302 14.13 -1.08 13.75
C ASN A 302 15.59 -1.45 13.95
N MET A 303 15.85 -2.27 14.94
CA MET A 303 17.15 -2.89 15.16
C MET A 303 16.95 -4.36 15.51
N LEU A 304 17.81 -5.20 14.97
CA LEU A 304 18.01 -6.56 15.47
C LEU A 304 19.28 -6.56 16.30
N LEU A 305 19.12 -6.87 17.57
CA LEU A 305 20.21 -6.91 18.52
C LEU A 305 20.51 -8.36 18.91
N SER A 306 21.77 -8.63 19.21
CA SER A 306 22.20 -9.86 19.85
C SER A 306 22.74 -9.57 21.22
N VAL A 307 22.38 -10.41 22.19
CA VAL A 307 22.85 -10.37 23.58
C VAL A 307 23.32 -11.75 24.02
N PRO A 308 24.34 -11.85 24.91
CA PRO A 308 25.06 -13.08 25.16
C PRO A 308 24.28 -14.13 25.97
N THR A 309 23.24 -13.74 26.71
CA THR A 309 22.52 -14.66 27.62
C THR A 309 21.02 -14.30 27.69
N ALA A 310 20.23 -15.29 28.12
CA ALA A 310 18.79 -15.08 28.38
C ALA A 310 18.54 -14.05 29.52
N GLU A 311 19.43 -13.94 30.51
CA GLU A 311 19.32 -12.94 31.55
C GLU A 311 19.56 -11.54 31.00
N ALA A 312 20.61 -11.35 30.16
CA ALA A 312 20.86 -10.11 29.44
C ALA A 312 19.68 -9.72 28.53
N ALA A 313 19.02 -10.69 27.90
CA ALA A 313 17.85 -10.46 27.08
C ALA A 313 16.69 -9.89 27.92
N ARG A 314 16.35 -10.50 29.04
CA ARG A 314 15.29 -10.00 29.94
C ARG A 314 15.56 -8.59 30.43
N GLN A 315 16.78 -8.29 30.88
CA GLN A 315 17.18 -6.97 31.35
C GLN A 315 17.14 -5.91 30.23
N THR A 316 17.63 -6.28 29.04
CA THR A 316 17.57 -5.41 27.83
C THR A 316 16.14 -5.09 27.46
N ILE A 317 15.26 -6.10 27.37
CA ILE A 317 13.83 -5.89 27.05
C ILE A 317 13.16 -5.03 28.11
N GLY A 318 13.43 -5.28 29.40
CA GLY A 318 12.89 -4.50 30.51
C GLY A 318 13.28 -3.03 30.43
N TYR A 319 14.54 -2.72 30.14
CA TYR A 319 15.01 -1.36 29.95
C TYR A 319 14.37 -0.72 28.70
N LEU A 320 14.45 -1.38 27.56
CA LEU A 320 13.95 -0.82 26.30
C LEU A 320 12.44 -0.51 26.35
N ARG A 321 11.64 -1.37 26.98
CA ARG A 321 10.20 -1.15 27.20
C ARG A 321 9.89 0.00 28.17
N SER A 322 10.84 0.42 28.99
CA SER A 322 10.68 1.59 29.87
C SER A 322 10.90 2.92 29.14
N VAL A 323 11.46 2.88 27.94
CA VAL A 323 11.66 4.06 27.11
C VAL A 323 10.39 4.33 26.31
N PRO A 324 9.83 5.54 26.35
CA PRO A 324 8.65 5.88 25.57
C PRO A 324 8.86 5.61 24.08
N ASP A 325 7.82 5.09 23.43
CA ASP A 325 7.80 4.81 21.98
C ASP A 325 8.86 3.79 21.51
N VAL A 326 9.39 2.97 22.43
CA VAL A 326 10.27 1.84 22.13
C VAL A 326 9.56 0.53 22.45
N PHE A 327 9.52 -0.37 21.48
CA PHE A 327 9.03 -1.74 21.63
C PHE A 327 10.19 -2.72 21.47
N ALA A 328 10.29 -3.71 22.37
CA ALA A 328 11.32 -4.74 22.32
C ALA A 328 10.72 -6.12 22.61
N GLU A 329 11.11 -7.12 21.82
CA GLU A 329 10.72 -8.52 22.00
C GLU A 329 11.88 -9.47 21.69
N GLU A 330 11.87 -10.64 22.30
CA GLU A 330 12.80 -11.72 21.94
C GLU A 330 12.31 -12.37 20.64
N VAL A 331 13.23 -12.57 19.71
CA VAL A 331 12.97 -13.34 18.49
C VAL A 331 13.13 -14.81 18.85
N THR A 332 12.00 -15.52 18.97
CA THR A 332 11.98 -16.96 19.16
C THR A 332 11.89 -17.66 17.81
N ASP A 333 12.58 -18.79 17.64
CA ASP A 333 12.55 -19.60 16.41
C ASP A 333 11.20 -20.31 16.17
N ASP A 334 10.19 -20.03 17.01
CA ASP A 334 8.86 -20.64 16.97
C ASP A 334 7.87 -19.81 16.13
N VAL A 335 8.09 -19.71 14.81
CA VAL A 335 7.00 -19.38 13.87
C VAL A 335 7.21 -20.23 12.61
N VAL A 336 6.77 -21.46 12.67
CA VAL A 336 6.45 -22.29 11.51
C VAL A 336 5.12 -21.88 10.93
#